data_3ba442e3bb35cd07fd5b37929f97e690
#
_entry.id   3ba442e3bb35cd07fd5b37929f97e690
#
_cell.length_a   1.000
_cell.length_b   1.000
_cell.length_c   1.000
_cell.angle_alpha   90.00
_cell.angle_beta   90.00
_cell.angle_gamma   90.00
#
_symmetry.space_group_name_H-M   'P 1'
#
loop_
_entity.id
_entity.type
_entity.pdbx_description
1 polymer ?
#
loop_
_entity_poly.entity_id
_entity_poly.type
_entity_poly.pdbx_seq_one_letter_code
_entity_poly.pdbx_strand_id
1 'polypeptide(L)'
;MEHFKSIMISNDYATRLSSKCVLSQTYHQNTKHSKRYLMSNMYQSRVLLNSPNFLKATQSPERYFPTQQHFKLNAHSSGLLTEYLDKRRSQVHSPDKDAFIDLNVLSDLFWAAYGKNSQNKRVVPSAGALYPLEIYGIVFNDYENFKKGLYHYNPSTHTLSLLDNGAHVFDISQYIMRYQNMEHPSIIFFITAVFSRATFKYDDRAYRYILLEAGAVAQNISLMATHYNLVSTSIGGTDDFKVEEMLKIDGNHESIVDCVFIAKDREAVL
;
A
#
# COMPACT_ATOMS: atom_id res chain seq x y z
N MET A 1 -0.56 -5.07 37.66
CA MET A 1 -0.02 -6.43 37.44
C MET A 1 -0.22 -6.93 36.01
N GLU A 2 -1.33 -6.66 35.35
CA GLU A 2 -1.57 -7.07 33.96
C GLU A 2 -0.66 -6.35 32.94
N HIS A 3 -0.36 -5.08 33.17
CA HIS A 3 0.53 -4.31 32.29
C HIS A 3 1.99 -4.82 32.33
N PHE A 4 2.45 -5.28 33.48
CA PHE A 4 3.78 -5.89 33.63
C PHE A 4 3.88 -7.28 32.97
N LYS A 5 2.80 -8.07 33.00
CA LYS A 5 2.73 -9.37 32.31
C LYS A 5 2.77 -9.17 30.77
N SER A 6 2.10 -8.14 30.27
CA SER A 6 2.12 -7.79 28.84
C SER A 6 3.53 -7.41 28.35
N ILE A 7 4.30 -6.66 29.13
CA ILE A 7 5.68 -6.27 28.80
C ILE A 7 6.65 -7.45 28.89
N MET A 8 6.51 -8.33 29.90
CA MET A 8 7.33 -9.54 30.03
C MET A 8 7.08 -10.53 28.90
N ILE A 9 5.81 -10.72 28.51
CA ILE A 9 5.45 -11.56 27.37
C ILE A 9 6.06 -11.00 26.10
N SER A 10 6.05 -9.65 25.88
CA SER A 10 6.64 -9.04 24.69
C SER A 10 8.15 -9.23 24.60
N ASN A 11 8.87 -9.16 25.71
CA ASN A 11 10.33 -9.34 25.74
C ASN A 11 10.76 -10.80 25.54
N ASP A 12 10.06 -11.76 26.14
CA ASP A 12 10.37 -13.19 25.99
C ASP A 12 10.04 -13.69 24.57
N TYR A 13 8.98 -13.14 23.96
CA TYR A 13 8.66 -13.39 22.56
C TYR A 13 9.67 -12.74 21.59
N ALA A 14 10.10 -11.52 21.82
CA ALA A 14 11.11 -10.85 20.99
C ALA A 14 12.44 -11.62 20.97
N THR A 15 12.84 -12.20 22.12
CA THR A 15 14.08 -12.99 22.25
C THR A 15 13.97 -14.36 21.55
N ARG A 16 12.80 -14.98 21.53
CA ARG A 16 12.56 -16.24 20.80
C ARG A 16 12.43 -16.03 19.28
N LEU A 17 11.94 -14.86 18.84
CA LEU A 17 11.72 -14.53 17.43
C LEU A 17 13.02 -14.21 16.70
N SER A 18 14.02 -13.63 17.37
CA SER A 18 15.30 -13.27 16.74
C SER A 18 16.08 -14.48 16.19
N SER A 19 15.74 -15.71 16.64
CA SER A 19 16.40 -16.94 16.20
C SER A 19 15.64 -17.75 15.15
N LYS A 20 14.36 -17.46 14.88
CA LYS A 20 13.50 -18.32 14.06
C LYS A 20 13.09 -17.75 12.70
N CYS A 21 13.06 -16.41 12.54
CA CYS A 21 12.56 -15.77 11.32
C CYS A 21 13.70 -15.25 10.44
N VAL A 22 14.71 -16.06 10.18
CA VAL A 22 15.91 -15.67 9.44
C VAL A 22 15.62 -15.53 7.95
N LEU A 23 14.80 -16.41 7.39
CA LEU A 23 14.55 -16.44 5.94
C LEU A 23 13.71 -15.26 5.46
N SER A 24 12.62 -14.96 6.14
CA SER A 24 11.74 -13.86 5.77
C SER A 24 12.41 -12.51 5.96
N GLN A 25 13.17 -12.32 7.03
CA GLN A 25 13.97 -11.11 7.26
C GLN A 25 15.07 -10.97 6.21
N THR A 26 15.82 -12.03 5.95
CA THR A 26 16.86 -12.02 4.92
C THR A 26 16.27 -11.68 3.55
N TYR A 27 15.14 -12.29 3.19
CA TYR A 27 14.46 -12.00 1.94
C TYR A 27 14.03 -10.54 1.87
N HIS A 28 13.35 -10.04 2.91
CA HIS A 28 12.88 -8.67 2.96
C HIS A 28 14.02 -7.67 2.79
N GLN A 29 15.09 -7.79 3.60
CA GLN A 29 16.23 -6.88 3.54
C GLN A 29 16.97 -6.92 2.19
N ASN A 30 17.07 -8.08 1.54
CA ASN A 30 17.73 -8.22 0.25
C ASN A 30 16.85 -7.84 -0.94
N THR A 31 15.56 -7.65 -0.74
CA THR A 31 14.62 -7.19 -1.79
C THR A 31 14.22 -5.72 -1.65
N LYS A 32 14.71 -5.03 -0.63
CA LYS A 32 14.52 -3.58 -0.50
C LYS A 32 15.12 -2.83 -1.67
N HIS A 33 14.40 -1.85 -2.12
CA HIS A 33 14.85 -0.98 -3.19
C HIS A 33 15.61 0.24 -2.64
N SER A 34 16.69 0.59 -3.35
CA SER A 34 17.32 1.90 -3.23
C SER A 34 17.22 2.64 -4.56
N LYS A 35 17.28 3.95 -4.53
CA LYS A 35 17.25 4.77 -5.76
C LYS A 35 18.31 4.33 -6.77
N ARG A 36 19.50 3.95 -6.32
CA ARG A 36 20.58 3.44 -7.18
C ARG A 36 20.18 2.12 -7.86
N TYR A 37 19.62 1.18 -7.14
CA TYR A 37 19.14 -0.10 -7.67
C TYR A 37 18.01 0.10 -8.68
N LEU A 38 17.03 0.94 -8.36
CA LEU A 38 15.92 1.26 -9.24
C LEU A 38 16.39 1.91 -10.54
N MET A 39 17.34 2.84 -10.48
CA MET A 39 17.88 3.48 -11.70
C MET A 39 18.61 2.49 -12.61
N SER A 40 19.35 1.53 -12.07
CA SER A 40 20.01 0.49 -12.87
C SER A 40 19.02 -0.45 -13.54
N ASN A 41 17.97 -0.84 -12.83
CA ASN A 41 16.94 -1.74 -13.34
C ASN A 41 16.00 -1.05 -14.35
N MET A 42 15.73 0.25 -14.21
CA MET A 42 14.93 1.00 -15.18
C MET A 42 15.53 0.98 -16.58
N TYR A 43 16.85 1.02 -16.71
CA TYR A 43 17.49 0.94 -18.03
C TYR A 43 17.20 -0.42 -18.69
N GLN A 44 17.37 -1.51 -17.96
CA GLN A 44 17.04 -2.85 -18.45
C GLN A 44 15.56 -3.00 -18.79
N SER A 45 14.68 -2.50 -17.93
CA SER A 45 13.24 -2.54 -18.17
C SER A 45 12.82 -1.75 -19.41
N ARG A 46 13.40 -0.58 -19.67
CA ARG A 46 13.13 0.21 -20.88
C ARG A 46 13.54 -0.53 -22.16
N VAL A 47 14.68 -1.17 -22.15
CA VAL A 47 15.15 -1.97 -23.30
C VAL A 47 14.18 -3.13 -23.58
N LEU A 48 13.73 -3.83 -22.54
CA LEU A 48 12.79 -4.93 -22.65
C LEU A 48 11.40 -4.46 -23.12
N LEU A 49 10.87 -3.38 -22.52
CA LEU A 49 9.55 -2.84 -22.87
C LEU A 49 9.47 -2.30 -24.31
N ASN A 50 10.60 -1.92 -24.91
CA ASN A 50 10.64 -1.49 -26.31
C ASN A 50 10.80 -2.68 -27.28
N SER A 51 10.90 -3.92 -26.81
CA SER A 51 10.98 -5.11 -27.65
C SER A 51 9.59 -5.65 -27.98
N PRO A 52 9.15 -5.67 -29.27
CA PRO A 52 7.87 -6.25 -29.65
C PRO A 52 7.71 -7.72 -29.26
N ASN A 53 8.80 -8.47 -29.27
CA ASN A 53 8.80 -9.89 -28.88
C ASN A 53 8.61 -10.05 -27.36
N PHE A 54 9.21 -9.16 -26.56
CA PHE A 54 9.01 -9.15 -25.11
C PHE A 54 7.56 -8.80 -24.77
N LEU A 55 7.00 -7.77 -25.41
CA LEU A 55 5.59 -7.41 -25.20
C LEU A 55 4.63 -8.53 -25.54
N LYS A 56 4.89 -9.28 -26.63
CA LYS A 56 4.11 -10.47 -26.97
C LYS A 56 4.28 -11.60 -25.94
N ALA A 57 5.48 -11.79 -25.42
CA ALA A 57 5.75 -12.81 -24.40
C ALA A 57 5.15 -12.47 -23.03
N THR A 58 5.03 -11.16 -22.70
CA THR A 58 4.42 -10.69 -21.44
C THR A 58 2.90 -10.60 -21.52
N GLN A 59 2.32 -10.54 -22.71
CA GLN A 59 0.90 -10.82 -22.92
C GLN A 59 0.68 -12.34 -22.76
N SER A 60 0.92 -12.81 -21.53
CA SER A 60 0.90 -14.23 -21.23
C SER A 60 -0.46 -14.81 -21.59
N PRO A 61 -0.50 -15.87 -22.39
CA PRO A 61 -1.75 -16.57 -22.63
C PRO A 61 -2.25 -17.16 -21.31
N GLU A 62 -3.53 -17.11 -21.12
CA GLU A 62 -4.21 -17.82 -20.04
C GLU A 62 -3.90 -19.31 -20.14
N ARG A 63 -3.78 -19.97 -18.99
CA ARG A 63 -3.56 -21.40 -18.98
C ARG A 63 -4.80 -22.11 -19.52
N TYR A 64 -4.66 -22.86 -20.61
CA TYR A 64 -5.72 -23.58 -21.25
C TYR A 64 -5.55 -25.10 -21.10
N PHE A 65 -6.65 -25.83 -20.90
CA PHE A 65 -6.67 -27.28 -20.73
C PHE A 65 -7.52 -27.92 -21.84
N PRO A 66 -6.97 -28.17 -23.03
CA PRO A 66 -7.75 -28.56 -24.22
C PRO A 66 -8.46 -29.90 -24.09
N THR A 67 -7.99 -30.78 -23.20
CA THR A 67 -8.58 -32.10 -22.98
C THR A 67 -9.67 -32.14 -21.91
N GLN A 68 -9.95 -31.00 -21.27
CA GLN A 68 -10.96 -30.90 -20.19
C GLN A 68 -12.28 -30.36 -20.74
N GLN A 69 -13.37 -30.72 -20.07
CA GLN A 69 -14.67 -30.12 -20.36
C GLN A 69 -14.71 -28.68 -19.88
N HIS A 70 -15.21 -27.78 -20.73
CA HIS A 70 -15.32 -26.34 -20.45
C HIS A 70 -16.75 -25.93 -20.21
N PHE A 71 -16.99 -25.17 -19.15
CA PHE A 71 -18.29 -24.60 -18.81
C PHE A 71 -18.21 -23.08 -18.92
N LYS A 72 -19.05 -22.50 -19.79
CA LYS A 72 -19.15 -21.05 -19.90
C LYS A 72 -19.91 -20.50 -18.70
N LEU A 73 -19.31 -19.53 -18.00
CA LEU A 73 -19.98 -18.80 -16.93
C LEU A 73 -20.87 -17.70 -17.49
N ASN A 74 -21.92 -17.36 -16.75
CA ASN A 74 -22.76 -16.22 -17.07
C ASN A 74 -21.99 -14.91 -16.89
N ALA A 75 -22.47 -13.84 -17.55
CA ALA A 75 -21.99 -12.50 -17.29
C ALA A 75 -22.20 -12.12 -15.81
N HIS A 76 -21.31 -11.30 -15.26
CA HIS A 76 -21.49 -10.81 -13.89
C HIS A 76 -22.78 -9.97 -13.76
N SER A 77 -23.39 -10.00 -12.57
CA SER A 77 -24.57 -9.19 -12.27
C SER A 77 -24.17 -7.70 -12.16
N SER A 78 -25.11 -6.81 -12.52
CA SER A 78 -24.95 -5.37 -12.29
C SER A 78 -25.11 -5.03 -10.80
N GLY A 79 -24.30 -4.07 -10.31
CA GLY A 79 -24.38 -3.57 -8.95
C GLY A 79 -23.22 -2.61 -8.65
N LEU A 80 -23.31 -1.85 -7.56
CA LEU A 80 -22.29 -0.85 -7.22
C LEU A 80 -20.89 -1.43 -7.15
N LEU A 81 -20.72 -2.58 -6.52
CA LEU A 81 -19.41 -3.21 -6.41
C LEU A 81 -18.85 -3.62 -7.78
N THR A 82 -19.65 -4.20 -8.64
CA THR A 82 -19.23 -4.59 -10.00
C THR A 82 -18.89 -3.37 -10.84
N GLU A 83 -19.61 -2.27 -10.66
CA GLU A 83 -19.32 -0.98 -11.32
C GLU A 83 -17.95 -0.43 -10.89
N TYR A 84 -17.63 -0.41 -9.60
CA TYR A 84 -16.34 0.06 -9.13
C TYR A 84 -15.19 -0.85 -9.54
N LEU A 85 -15.39 -2.16 -9.54
CA LEU A 85 -14.40 -3.12 -10.04
C LEU A 85 -14.10 -2.90 -11.53
N ASP A 86 -15.12 -2.61 -12.33
CA ASP A 86 -15.00 -2.33 -13.77
C ASP A 86 -14.33 -0.97 -14.04
N LYS A 87 -14.67 0.06 -13.28
CA LYS A 87 -14.14 1.43 -13.43
C LYS A 87 -12.74 1.63 -12.87
N ARG A 88 -12.30 0.78 -11.94
CA ARG A 88 -10.99 0.94 -11.30
C ARG A 88 -9.86 1.02 -12.34
N ARG A 89 -9.02 2.02 -12.22
CA ARG A 89 -7.85 2.26 -13.10
C ARG A 89 -6.61 2.54 -12.24
N SER A 90 -5.45 2.14 -12.74
CA SER A 90 -4.13 2.41 -12.12
C SER A 90 -3.30 3.45 -12.89
N GLN A 91 -3.80 3.94 -14.01
CA GLN A 91 -3.09 4.90 -14.84
C GLN A 91 -3.71 6.28 -14.71
N VAL A 92 -2.88 7.28 -14.38
CA VAL A 92 -3.23 8.70 -14.42
C VAL A 92 -2.81 9.23 -15.79
N HIS A 93 -3.74 9.80 -16.54
CA HIS A 93 -3.48 10.37 -17.88
C HIS A 93 -3.22 11.86 -17.80
N SER A 94 -4.01 12.59 -17.06
CA SER A 94 -3.95 14.03 -16.95
C SER A 94 -4.16 14.48 -15.50
N PRO A 95 -3.09 14.46 -14.65
CA PRO A 95 -3.21 14.79 -13.25
C PRO A 95 -3.73 16.21 -13.05
N ASP A 96 -4.73 16.36 -12.20
CA ASP A 96 -5.32 17.64 -11.85
C ASP A 96 -4.49 18.31 -10.76
N LYS A 97 -3.76 19.37 -11.10
CA LYS A 97 -2.90 20.12 -10.17
C LYS A 97 -3.69 20.82 -9.06
N ASP A 98 -4.92 21.16 -9.35
CA ASP A 98 -5.82 21.91 -8.47
C ASP A 98 -6.79 20.97 -7.75
N ALA A 99 -6.54 19.65 -7.82
CA ALA A 99 -7.39 18.65 -7.21
C ALA A 99 -7.45 18.81 -5.71
N PHE A 100 -8.63 19.16 -5.23
CA PHE A 100 -8.94 19.20 -3.83
C PHE A 100 -9.70 17.92 -3.43
N ILE A 101 -9.21 17.26 -2.39
CA ILE A 101 -9.91 16.13 -1.74
C ILE A 101 -10.43 16.64 -0.41
N ASP A 102 -11.74 16.63 -0.21
CA ASP A 102 -12.32 17.09 1.05
C ASP A 102 -12.04 16.14 2.22
N LEU A 103 -12.31 16.60 3.44
CA LEU A 103 -12.02 15.84 4.66
C LEU A 103 -12.83 14.54 4.76
N ASN A 104 -14.03 14.46 4.17
CA ASN A 104 -14.85 13.25 4.17
C ASN A 104 -14.21 12.20 3.26
N VAL A 105 -13.79 12.59 2.05
CA VAL A 105 -13.08 11.70 1.13
C VAL A 105 -11.77 11.19 1.76
N LEU A 106 -11.02 12.09 2.42
CA LEU A 106 -9.82 11.73 3.16
C LEU A 106 -10.12 10.70 4.26
N SER A 107 -11.14 10.95 5.06
CA SER A 107 -11.62 10.08 6.13
C SER A 107 -11.97 8.69 5.60
N ASP A 108 -12.75 8.62 4.52
CA ASP A 108 -13.20 7.37 3.93
C ASP A 108 -12.05 6.56 3.31
N LEU A 109 -11.08 7.24 2.70
CA LEU A 109 -9.87 6.58 2.17
C LEU A 109 -9.04 5.92 3.28
N PHE A 110 -8.82 6.61 4.41
CA PHE A 110 -8.11 6.03 5.56
C PHE A 110 -8.92 4.94 6.23
N TRP A 111 -10.26 5.10 6.32
CA TRP A 111 -11.12 4.04 6.85
C TRP A 111 -11.09 2.81 5.95
N ALA A 112 -11.21 2.95 4.64
CA ALA A 112 -11.14 1.84 3.69
C ALA A 112 -9.78 1.14 3.74
N ALA A 113 -8.70 1.89 3.97
CA ALA A 113 -7.37 1.31 4.11
C ALA A 113 -7.31 0.31 5.27
N TYR A 114 -7.65 0.75 6.49
CA TYR A 114 -7.45 -0.10 7.67
C TYR A 114 -8.41 0.20 8.84
N GLY A 115 -9.52 0.85 8.58
CA GLY A 115 -10.51 1.22 9.59
C GLY A 115 -11.18 0.03 10.24
N LYS A 116 -12.05 0.31 11.21
CA LYS A 116 -12.89 -0.69 11.87
C LYS A 116 -14.32 -0.61 11.37
N ASN A 117 -14.93 -1.74 11.17
CA ASN A 117 -16.35 -1.89 10.85
C ASN A 117 -17.22 -1.85 12.13
N SER A 118 -18.54 -1.94 11.96
CA SER A 118 -19.51 -1.97 13.06
C SER A 118 -19.33 -3.12 14.05
N GLN A 119 -18.61 -4.19 13.66
CA GLN A 119 -18.27 -5.32 14.52
C GLN A 119 -16.91 -5.16 15.22
N ASN A 120 -16.32 -3.95 15.18
CA ASN A 120 -15.01 -3.63 15.75
C ASN A 120 -13.85 -4.46 15.17
N LYS A 121 -13.99 -4.95 13.91
CA LYS A 121 -12.94 -5.64 13.15
C LYS A 121 -12.43 -4.74 12.04
N ARG A 122 -11.19 -4.97 11.58
CA ARG A 122 -10.66 -4.25 10.42
C ARG A 122 -11.53 -4.53 9.20
N VAL A 123 -11.61 -3.55 8.31
CA VAL A 123 -12.28 -3.68 6.99
C VAL A 123 -11.52 -4.59 6.02
N VAL A 124 -10.29 -4.97 6.36
CA VAL A 124 -9.47 -5.94 5.63
C VAL A 124 -9.33 -7.24 6.43
N PRO A 125 -9.22 -8.40 5.75
CA PRO A 125 -8.91 -9.65 6.42
C PRO A 125 -7.46 -9.67 6.89
N SER A 126 -7.23 -10.21 8.09
CA SER A 126 -5.90 -10.42 8.64
C SER A 126 -5.76 -11.85 9.17
N ALA A 127 -4.65 -12.50 8.87
CA ALA A 127 -4.37 -13.85 9.34
C ALA A 127 -4.37 -13.88 10.87
N GLY A 128 -5.27 -14.69 11.45
CA GLY A 128 -5.43 -14.81 12.89
C GLY A 128 -5.89 -13.53 13.59
N ALA A 129 -6.39 -12.54 12.86
CA ALA A 129 -6.78 -11.22 13.36
C ALA A 129 -5.64 -10.51 14.11
N LEU A 130 -4.40 -10.63 13.60
CA LEU A 130 -3.20 -10.09 14.25
C LEU A 130 -2.90 -8.65 13.85
N TYR A 131 -3.41 -8.20 12.69
CA TYR A 131 -3.35 -6.82 12.22
C TYR A 131 -1.93 -6.20 12.29
N PRO A 132 -0.95 -6.76 11.55
CA PRO A 132 0.44 -6.35 11.63
C PRO A 132 0.73 -5.01 10.95
N LEU A 133 -0.20 -4.47 10.14
CA LEU A 133 0.06 -3.30 9.33
C LEU A 133 -0.17 -1.98 10.09
N GLU A 134 0.61 -0.97 9.69
CA GLU A 134 0.40 0.43 10.02
C GLU A 134 0.19 1.23 8.74
N ILE A 135 -0.62 2.28 8.81
CA ILE A 135 -0.96 3.13 7.67
C ILE A 135 -0.48 4.56 7.92
N TYR A 136 0.39 5.01 7.04
CA TYR A 136 0.83 6.39 6.99
C TYR A 136 0.31 7.04 5.72
N GLY A 137 0.17 8.36 5.72
CA GLY A 137 -0.23 9.10 4.53
C GLY A 137 0.38 10.48 4.47
N ILE A 138 0.92 10.86 3.31
CA ILE A 138 1.21 12.26 3.02
C ILE A 138 -0.03 12.85 2.38
N VAL A 139 -0.61 13.87 3.01
CA VAL A 139 -1.72 14.68 2.50
C VAL A 139 -1.16 15.98 1.95
N PHE A 140 -1.45 16.30 0.70
CA PHE A 140 -0.82 17.42 -0.02
C PHE A 140 -1.59 18.74 0.08
N ASN A 141 -2.81 18.73 0.57
CA ASN A 141 -3.68 19.91 0.68
C ASN A 141 -3.99 20.28 2.13
N ASP A 142 -4.07 21.58 2.42
CA ASP A 142 -4.62 22.11 3.66
C ASP A 142 -6.15 22.13 3.60
N TYR A 143 -6.81 21.86 4.74
CA TYR A 143 -8.27 21.95 4.93
C TYR A 143 -8.56 22.74 6.20
N GLU A 144 -9.10 23.91 6.12
CA GLU A 144 -9.40 24.70 7.31
C GLU A 144 -8.37 24.56 8.46
N ASN A 145 -8.70 23.75 9.47
CA ASN A 145 -7.83 23.46 10.61
C ASN A 145 -6.95 22.21 10.42
N PHE A 146 -7.14 21.45 9.34
CA PHE A 146 -6.33 20.29 9.02
C PHE A 146 -5.20 20.70 8.06
N LYS A 147 -3.96 20.46 8.45
CA LYS A 147 -2.79 20.87 7.67
C LYS A 147 -2.30 19.74 6.76
N LYS A 148 -1.74 20.10 5.61
CA LYS A 148 -0.97 19.17 4.81
C LYS A 148 0.22 18.64 5.59
N GLY A 149 0.62 17.39 5.35
CA GLY A 149 1.72 16.78 6.09
C GLY A 149 1.73 15.27 6.01
N LEU A 150 2.67 14.69 6.72
CA LEU A 150 2.77 13.26 6.96
C LEU A 150 1.96 12.91 8.21
N TYR A 151 1.08 11.94 8.08
CA TYR A 151 0.19 11.48 9.14
C TYR A 151 0.32 9.98 9.37
N HIS A 152 0.11 9.57 10.62
CA HIS A 152 -0.14 8.19 11.00
C HIS A 152 -1.63 8.00 11.34
N TYR A 153 -2.23 6.92 10.84
CA TYR A 153 -3.64 6.61 11.07
C TYR A 153 -3.83 5.70 12.27
N ASN A 154 -4.67 6.12 13.21
CA ASN A 154 -5.12 5.29 14.32
C ASN A 154 -6.52 4.73 14.03
N PRO A 155 -6.66 3.46 13.68
CA PRO A 155 -7.94 2.87 13.32
C PRO A 155 -8.86 2.59 14.53
N SER A 156 -8.35 2.66 15.75
CA SER A 156 -9.18 2.45 16.95
C SER A 156 -9.99 3.67 17.31
N THR A 157 -9.47 4.85 17.06
CA THR A 157 -10.11 6.14 17.30
C THR A 157 -10.55 6.83 16.02
N HIS A 158 -10.19 6.27 14.85
CA HIS A 158 -10.38 6.87 13.53
C HIS A 158 -9.80 8.29 13.46
N THR A 159 -8.54 8.44 13.85
CA THR A 159 -7.84 9.73 13.91
C THR A 159 -6.52 9.69 13.16
N LEU A 160 -6.09 10.86 12.70
CA LEU A 160 -4.81 11.10 12.08
C LEU A 160 -3.90 11.88 13.02
N SER A 161 -2.70 11.38 13.28
CA SER A 161 -1.67 12.07 14.05
C SER A 161 -0.67 12.71 13.09
N LEU A 162 -0.53 14.02 13.11
CA LEU A 162 0.46 14.74 12.33
C LEU A 162 1.86 14.42 12.87
N LEU A 163 2.70 13.82 12.03
CA LEU A 163 4.08 13.46 12.35
C LEU A 163 5.07 14.51 11.89
N ASP A 164 4.85 15.04 10.69
CA ASP A 164 5.74 16.02 10.07
C ASP A 164 5.00 16.83 8.99
N ASN A 165 5.29 18.12 8.87
CA ASN A 165 4.77 19.00 7.83
C ASN A 165 5.83 19.89 7.17
N GLY A 166 7.10 19.52 7.33
CA GLY A 166 8.23 20.20 6.70
C GLY A 166 8.22 20.07 5.16
N ALA A 167 8.87 21.01 4.49
CA ALA A 167 8.93 21.03 3.03
C ALA A 167 9.50 19.74 2.40
N HIS A 168 10.41 19.06 3.12
CA HIS A 168 11.03 17.81 2.66
C HIS A 168 10.04 16.66 2.51
N VAL A 169 8.93 16.65 3.28
CA VAL A 169 7.87 15.62 3.18
C VAL A 169 7.23 15.63 1.79
N PHE A 170 7.14 16.80 1.16
CA PHE A 170 6.47 16.99 -0.14
C PHE A 170 7.39 16.82 -1.34
N ASP A 171 8.70 16.67 -1.13
CA ASP A 171 9.64 16.33 -2.20
C ASP A 171 9.66 14.81 -2.45
N ILE A 172 8.58 14.34 -3.10
CA ILE A 172 8.39 12.91 -3.40
C ILE A 172 9.51 12.31 -4.25
N SER A 173 10.30 13.14 -4.96
CA SER A 173 11.42 12.67 -5.78
C SER A 173 12.57 12.07 -4.97
N GLN A 174 12.60 12.29 -3.65
CA GLN A 174 13.60 11.72 -2.76
C GLN A 174 13.33 10.24 -2.46
N TYR A 175 12.07 9.82 -2.42
CA TYR A 175 11.67 8.47 -1.99
C TYR A 175 10.80 7.70 -2.97
N ILE A 176 10.31 8.34 -4.04
CA ILE A 176 9.54 7.66 -5.10
C ILE A 176 10.20 7.95 -6.44
N MET A 177 10.43 6.88 -7.23
CA MET A 177 10.88 7.02 -8.61
C MET A 177 9.76 7.65 -9.44
N ARG A 178 10.11 8.68 -10.23
CA ARG A 178 9.16 9.30 -11.14
C ARG A 178 8.77 8.32 -12.24
N TYR A 179 7.52 7.88 -12.21
CA TYR A 179 6.84 7.29 -13.36
C TYR A 179 6.12 8.39 -14.12
N GLN A 180 5.80 8.14 -15.38
CA GLN A 180 5.01 9.07 -16.18
C GLN A 180 3.67 9.36 -15.48
N ASN A 181 3.30 10.65 -15.44
CA ASN A 181 2.03 11.15 -14.91
C ASN A 181 1.77 10.93 -13.39
N MET A 182 2.81 10.72 -12.60
CA MET A 182 2.70 10.68 -11.12
C MET A 182 3.08 12.03 -10.48
N GLU A 183 2.79 13.10 -11.19
CA GLU A 183 2.90 14.46 -10.67
C GLU A 183 1.59 14.85 -9.98
N HIS A 184 1.68 15.68 -8.93
CA HIS A 184 0.52 16.20 -8.21
C HIS A 184 -0.38 15.16 -7.52
N PRO A 185 0.17 14.37 -6.57
CA PRO A 185 -0.64 13.51 -5.72
C PRO A 185 -1.56 14.33 -4.83
N SER A 186 -2.73 13.80 -4.57
CA SER A 186 -3.59 14.30 -3.50
C SER A 186 -3.24 13.65 -2.17
N ILE A 187 -2.94 12.33 -2.22
CA ILE A 187 -2.48 11.54 -1.07
C ILE A 187 -1.49 10.49 -1.56
N ILE A 188 -0.47 10.20 -0.75
CA ILE A 188 0.37 9.02 -0.90
C ILE A 188 0.26 8.22 0.39
N PHE A 189 -0.22 6.98 0.29
CA PHE A 189 -0.25 6.03 1.39
C PHE A 189 1.05 5.22 1.42
N PHE A 190 1.62 5.06 2.60
CA PHE A 190 2.67 4.10 2.89
C PHE A 190 2.11 3.05 3.83
N ILE A 191 2.15 1.80 3.40
CA ILE A 191 1.70 0.64 4.16
C ILE A 191 2.96 0.00 4.72
N THR A 192 3.10 -0.03 6.04
CA THR A 192 4.21 -0.67 6.72
C THR A 192 3.75 -1.89 7.48
N ALA A 193 4.67 -2.74 7.90
CA ALA A 193 4.38 -3.92 8.68
C ALA A 193 5.29 -4.00 9.92
N VAL A 194 4.68 -4.16 11.09
CA VAL A 194 5.35 -4.56 12.32
C VAL A 194 5.41 -6.09 12.34
N PHE A 195 6.50 -6.65 11.83
CA PHE A 195 6.62 -8.08 11.55
C PHE A 195 6.35 -8.97 12.78
N SER A 196 6.81 -8.55 13.95
CA SER A 196 6.65 -9.31 15.20
C SER A 196 5.19 -9.60 15.55
N ARG A 197 4.24 -8.76 15.14
CA ARG A 197 2.79 -8.96 15.38
C ARG A 197 2.24 -10.22 14.71
N ALA A 198 2.91 -10.76 13.69
CA ALA A 198 2.46 -11.95 12.99
C ALA A 198 3.45 -13.12 13.08
N THR A 199 4.76 -12.83 13.12
CA THR A 199 5.80 -13.88 13.15
C THR A 199 5.79 -14.68 14.44
N PHE A 200 5.36 -14.12 15.58
CA PHE A 200 5.26 -14.88 16.83
C PHE A 200 4.34 -16.11 16.71
N LYS A 201 3.35 -16.06 15.80
CA LYS A 201 2.38 -17.14 15.59
C LYS A 201 2.68 -18.00 14.37
N TYR A 202 3.21 -17.39 13.32
CA TYR A 202 3.32 -18.01 12.00
C TYR A 202 4.75 -18.15 11.49
N ASP A 203 5.75 -17.81 12.30
CA ASP A 203 7.18 -17.82 11.94
C ASP A 203 7.40 -17.13 10.56
N ASP A 204 8.32 -17.63 9.72
CA ASP A 204 8.57 -17.08 8.38
C ASP A 204 7.36 -17.05 7.45
N ARG A 205 6.35 -17.92 7.70
CA ARG A 205 5.11 -17.93 6.91
C ARG A 205 4.30 -16.63 7.06
N ALA A 206 4.45 -15.94 8.20
CA ALA A 206 3.81 -14.66 8.47
C ALA A 206 4.06 -13.64 7.37
N TYR A 207 5.26 -13.63 6.77
CA TYR A 207 5.62 -12.70 5.70
C TYR A 207 4.64 -12.74 4.53
N ARG A 208 4.23 -13.95 4.10
CA ARG A 208 3.23 -14.10 3.03
C ARG A 208 1.87 -13.54 3.44
N TYR A 209 1.46 -13.74 4.70
CA TYR A 209 0.17 -13.24 5.18
C TYR A 209 0.16 -11.73 5.29
N ILE A 210 1.28 -11.12 5.69
CA ILE A 210 1.48 -9.68 5.75
C ILE A 210 1.32 -9.06 4.34
N LEU A 211 1.98 -9.63 3.32
CA LEU A 211 1.89 -9.13 1.95
C LEU A 211 0.48 -9.31 1.35
N LEU A 212 -0.22 -10.41 1.66
CA LEU A 212 -1.61 -10.62 1.25
C LEU A 212 -2.55 -9.59 1.90
N GLU A 213 -2.32 -9.26 3.16
CA GLU A 213 -3.08 -8.23 3.88
C GLU A 213 -2.78 -6.83 3.31
N ALA A 214 -1.52 -6.51 3.01
CA ALA A 214 -1.15 -5.24 2.37
C ALA A 214 -1.82 -5.08 0.99
N GLY A 215 -1.86 -6.15 0.19
CA GLY A 215 -2.59 -6.15 -1.08
C GLY A 215 -4.10 -5.93 -0.91
N ALA A 216 -4.71 -6.45 0.16
CA ALA A 216 -6.12 -6.19 0.46
C ALA A 216 -6.35 -4.72 0.86
N VAL A 217 -5.44 -4.11 1.62
CA VAL A 217 -5.45 -2.67 1.94
C VAL A 217 -5.37 -1.85 0.66
N ALA A 218 -4.41 -2.12 -0.21
CA ALA A 218 -4.24 -1.40 -1.47
C ALA A 218 -5.48 -1.51 -2.37
N GLN A 219 -6.11 -2.69 -2.45
CA GLN A 219 -7.34 -2.89 -3.20
C GLN A 219 -8.51 -2.10 -2.62
N ASN A 220 -8.67 -2.06 -1.29
CA ASN A 220 -9.73 -1.27 -0.65
C ASN A 220 -9.53 0.24 -0.91
N ILE A 221 -8.30 0.74 -0.77
CA ILE A 221 -7.96 2.13 -1.13
C ILE A 221 -8.35 2.40 -2.59
N SER A 222 -8.02 1.48 -3.50
CA SER A 222 -8.31 1.63 -4.93
C SER A 222 -9.80 1.68 -5.23
N LEU A 223 -10.60 0.83 -4.61
CA LEU A 223 -12.06 0.82 -4.78
C LEU A 223 -12.69 2.09 -4.20
N MET A 224 -12.23 2.54 -3.02
CA MET A 224 -12.72 3.78 -2.42
C MET A 224 -12.32 5.01 -3.25
N ALA A 225 -11.10 5.04 -3.79
CA ALA A 225 -10.67 6.09 -4.72
C ALA A 225 -11.56 6.11 -5.96
N THR A 226 -11.88 4.94 -6.54
CA THR A 226 -12.77 4.84 -7.70
C THR A 226 -14.18 5.35 -7.39
N HIS A 227 -14.70 5.08 -6.18
CA HIS A 227 -15.99 5.63 -5.73
C HIS A 227 -16.01 7.16 -5.78
N TYR A 228 -14.91 7.81 -5.47
CA TYR A 228 -14.76 9.27 -5.50
C TYR A 228 -14.20 9.81 -6.83
N ASN A 229 -14.21 9.01 -7.90
CA ASN A 229 -13.65 9.38 -9.21
C ASN A 229 -12.18 9.82 -9.12
N LEU A 230 -11.43 9.20 -8.20
CA LEU A 230 -9.99 9.33 -8.07
C LEU A 230 -9.30 8.12 -8.71
N VAL A 231 -8.06 8.31 -9.12
CA VAL A 231 -7.21 7.22 -9.61
C VAL A 231 -6.22 6.81 -8.52
N SER A 232 -6.02 5.52 -8.37
CA SER A 232 -5.06 4.95 -7.44
C SER A 232 -4.04 4.09 -8.18
N THR A 233 -2.77 4.18 -7.78
CA THR A 233 -1.69 3.38 -8.36
C THR A 233 -0.80 2.84 -7.25
N SER A 234 -0.66 1.49 -7.16
CA SER A 234 0.38 0.91 -6.31
C SER A 234 1.76 1.16 -6.92
N ILE A 235 2.70 1.61 -6.11
CA ILE A 235 4.03 2.03 -6.53
C ILE A 235 5.06 1.04 -5.98
N GLY A 236 5.62 0.21 -6.87
CA GLY A 236 6.75 -0.66 -6.51
C GLY A 236 8.13 0.00 -6.61
N GLY A 237 8.18 1.29 -7.00
CA GLY A 237 9.44 2.01 -7.20
C GLY A 237 9.72 3.01 -6.09
N THR A 238 9.68 2.58 -4.84
CA THR A 238 10.09 3.37 -3.67
C THR A 238 11.57 3.20 -3.38
N ASP A 239 12.23 4.24 -2.87
CA ASP A 239 13.48 4.09 -2.14
C ASP A 239 13.10 3.74 -0.69
N ASP A 240 13.08 2.44 -0.38
CA ASP A 240 12.55 1.93 0.88
C ASP A 240 13.30 2.52 2.08
N PHE A 241 14.63 2.70 1.98
CA PHE A 241 15.44 3.29 3.03
C PHE A 241 15.08 4.77 3.28
N LYS A 242 14.79 5.52 2.21
CA LYS A 242 14.39 6.93 2.35
C LYS A 242 12.97 7.08 2.89
N VAL A 243 12.06 6.17 2.51
CA VAL A 243 10.72 6.13 3.10
C VAL A 243 10.80 5.82 4.59
N GLU A 244 11.58 4.82 4.98
CA GLU A 244 11.76 4.43 6.38
C GLU A 244 12.39 5.56 7.22
N GLU A 245 13.39 6.27 6.66
CA GLU A 245 14.00 7.46 7.29
C GLU A 245 12.95 8.56 7.52
N MET A 246 12.11 8.85 6.51
CA MET A 246 11.03 9.84 6.60
C MET A 246 9.97 9.44 7.63
N LEU A 247 9.58 8.16 7.64
CA LEU A 247 8.61 7.62 8.60
C LEU A 247 9.19 7.46 10.01
N LYS A 248 10.50 7.60 10.18
CA LYS A 248 11.26 7.39 11.43
C LYS A 248 11.08 5.96 11.99
N ILE A 249 11.04 4.97 11.10
CA ILE A 249 11.02 3.54 11.42
C ILE A 249 12.37 2.90 11.13
N ASP A 250 12.65 1.75 11.75
CA ASP A 250 13.99 1.15 11.73
C ASP A 250 14.28 0.25 10.52
N GLY A 251 13.23 -0.05 9.74
CA GLY A 251 13.35 -0.90 8.56
C GLY A 251 13.61 -2.38 8.83
N ASN A 252 13.60 -2.79 10.10
CA ASN A 252 13.79 -4.18 10.53
C ASN A 252 12.59 -4.72 11.30
N HIS A 253 12.21 -4.05 12.40
CA HIS A 253 11.03 -4.41 13.18
C HIS A 253 9.76 -3.90 12.49
N GLU A 254 9.83 -2.69 11.96
CA GLU A 254 8.83 -2.12 11.11
C GLU A 254 9.47 -1.66 9.79
N SER A 255 8.88 -2.04 8.67
CA SER A 255 9.35 -1.68 7.34
C SER A 255 8.20 -1.48 6.36
N ILE A 256 8.46 -0.71 5.29
CA ILE A 256 7.52 -0.52 4.20
C ILE A 256 7.28 -1.84 3.45
N VAL A 257 6.02 -2.11 3.10
CA VAL A 257 5.63 -3.30 2.32
C VAL A 257 4.82 -2.96 1.07
N ASP A 258 4.18 -1.77 1.02
CA ASP A 258 3.50 -1.27 -0.18
C ASP A 258 3.34 0.26 -0.11
N CYS A 259 3.13 0.87 -1.27
CA CYS A 259 2.88 2.29 -1.42
C CYS A 259 1.76 2.52 -2.44
N VAL A 260 0.79 3.37 -2.10
CA VAL A 260 -0.34 3.70 -2.98
C VAL A 260 -0.44 5.21 -3.19
N PHE A 261 -0.35 5.60 -4.45
CA PHE A 261 -0.52 6.97 -4.91
C PHE A 261 -1.98 7.24 -5.27
N ILE A 262 -2.53 8.36 -4.82
CA ILE A 262 -3.88 8.82 -5.16
C ILE A 262 -3.80 10.17 -5.83
N ALA A 263 -4.45 10.31 -6.96
CA ALA A 263 -4.60 11.57 -7.68
C ALA A 263 -5.99 11.70 -8.28
N LYS A 264 -6.37 12.94 -8.60
CA LYS A 264 -7.50 13.20 -9.46
C LYS A 264 -7.03 13.28 -10.91
N ASP A 265 -7.73 12.62 -11.80
CA ASP A 265 -7.47 12.67 -13.23
C ASP A 265 -8.58 13.49 -13.93
N ARG A 266 -8.19 14.48 -14.73
CA ARG A 266 -9.14 15.32 -15.49
C ARG A 266 -9.91 14.51 -16.52
N GLU A 267 -9.32 13.45 -17.05
CA GLU A 267 -9.91 12.59 -18.07
C GLU A 267 -10.75 11.45 -17.48
N ALA A 268 -10.70 11.22 -16.16
CA ALA A 268 -11.47 10.16 -15.49
C ALA A 268 -12.96 10.50 -15.29
N VAL A 269 -13.43 11.60 -15.81
CA VAL A 269 -14.81 12.12 -15.64
C VAL A 269 -15.75 11.69 -16.80
N LEU A 270 -15.36 10.70 -17.60
CA LEU A 270 -16.22 10.23 -18.70
C LEU A 270 -16.68 8.80 -18.50
#